data_eec480f546265cb21c772212d3ef8735
#
_entry.id   eec480f546265cb21c772212d3ef8735
#
_cell.length_a   1.000
_cell.length_b   1.000
_cell.length_c   1.000
_cell.angle_alpha   90.00
_cell.angle_beta   90.00
_cell.angle_gamma   90.00
#
_symmetry.space_group_name_H-M   'P 1'
#
loop_
_entity.id
_entity.type
_entity.pdbx_description
1 polymer ?
#
loop_
_entity_poly.entity_id
_entity_poly.type
_entity_poly.pdbx_seq_one_letter_code
_entity_poly.pdbx_strand_id
1 'polypeptide(L)'
;GWRYGPRWLSFMARWLTNVDIHPAARIGARLFIDHGACVVIGETAEIGNDVTLYHGVTLGGTTWRAGKRHPTLGNEVVVGSGAKILGPITVGDRARVAANSVVIEPVPAGATVVGIPGRVVATRRTTTHGFDLSHHLIPDPVGKAIACLLDRVAQLERQLAHVQGTATAGAAAHSAACGGCDDQCAEPTFDRSRSLLTTSTEE
;
A
#
# COMPACT_ATOMS: atom_id res chain seq x y z
N GLY A 1 -36.44 7.81 -22.23
CA GLY A 1 -36.33 6.72 -21.28
C GLY A 1 -36.22 7.22 -19.86
N TRP A 2 -36.67 6.46 -18.92
CA TRP A 2 -36.68 6.70 -17.45
C TRP A 2 -35.29 6.81 -16.84
N ARG A 3 -34.59 7.88 -17.08
CA ARG A 3 -33.23 8.08 -16.48
C ARG A 3 -33.29 8.64 -15.07
N TYR A 4 -34.34 9.34 -14.71
CA TYR A 4 -34.48 10.01 -13.41
C TYR A 4 -34.97 9.06 -12.28
N GLY A 5 -35.84 8.09 -12.62
CA GLY A 5 -36.38 7.16 -11.62
C GLY A 5 -35.34 6.33 -10.89
N PRO A 6 -34.41 5.61 -11.57
CA PRO A 6 -33.37 4.86 -10.93
C PRO A 6 -32.41 5.72 -10.09
N ARG A 7 -32.10 6.94 -10.56
CA ARG A 7 -31.28 7.90 -9.83
C ARG A 7 -31.94 8.38 -8.54
N TRP A 8 -33.25 8.67 -8.62
CA TRP A 8 -34.01 9.09 -7.46
C TRP A 8 -34.12 7.96 -6.43
N LEU A 9 -34.35 6.73 -6.87
CA LEU A 9 -34.37 5.56 -5.99
C LEU A 9 -33.01 5.32 -5.32
N SER A 10 -31.91 5.43 -6.05
CA SER A 10 -30.56 5.34 -5.53
C SER A 10 -30.30 6.43 -4.48
N PHE A 11 -30.74 7.65 -4.72
CA PHE A 11 -30.64 8.75 -3.76
C PHE A 11 -31.43 8.46 -2.46
N MET A 12 -32.67 7.95 -2.58
CA MET A 12 -33.46 7.56 -1.42
C MET A 12 -32.82 6.41 -0.63
N ALA A 13 -32.32 5.40 -1.34
CA ALA A 13 -31.61 4.28 -0.73
C ALA A 13 -30.38 4.77 0.04
N ARG A 14 -29.58 5.66 -0.55
CA ARG A 14 -28.44 6.28 0.11
C ARG A 14 -28.83 7.05 1.37
N TRP A 15 -29.90 7.83 1.29
CA TRP A 15 -30.39 8.61 2.43
C TRP A 15 -30.82 7.71 3.59
N LEU A 16 -31.45 6.56 3.29
CA LEU A 16 -31.91 5.61 4.31
C LEU A 16 -30.80 4.71 4.86
N THR A 17 -29.84 4.29 4.02
CA THR A 17 -28.86 3.26 4.35
C THR A 17 -27.43 3.76 4.45
N ASN A 18 -27.17 4.99 3.99
CA ASN A 18 -25.82 5.53 3.80
C ASN A 18 -24.93 4.67 2.84
N VAL A 19 -25.56 3.91 1.94
CA VAL A 19 -24.90 3.12 0.87
C VAL A 19 -25.24 3.74 -0.47
N ASP A 20 -24.21 4.12 -1.24
CA ASP A 20 -24.35 4.75 -2.55
C ASP A 20 -24.02 3.76 -3.67
N ILE A 21 -25.01 3.16 -4.26
CA ILE A 21 -24.86 2.26 -5.40
C ILE A 21 -25.37 2.94 -6.67
N HIS A 22 -24.48 3.15 -7.63
CA HIS A 22 -24.90 3.71 -8.92
C HIS A 22 -25.82 2.73 -9.66
N PRO A 23 -26.97 3.18 -10.22
CA PRO A 23 -27.93 2.27 -10.86
C PRO A 23 -27.40 1.51 -12.09
N ALA A 24 -26.29 1.95 -12.68
CA ALA A 24 -25.66 1.29 -13.81
C ALA A 24 -24.56 0.29 -13.40
N ALA A 25 -24.24 0.16 -12.11
CA ALA A 25 -23.30 -0.83 -11.64
C ALA A 25 -23.81 -2.24 -11.94
N ARG A 26 -22.90 -3.14 -12.30
CA ARG A 26 -23.21 -4.54 -12.56
C ARG A 26 -22.83 -5.36 -11.36
N ILE A 27 -23.78 -6.02 -10.74
CA ILE A 27 -23.58 -6.75 -9.50
C ILE A 27 -24.06 -8.19 -9.71
N GLY A 28 -23.15 -9.14 -9.44
CA GLY A 28 -23.42 -10.56 -9.47
C GLY A 28 -24.30 -11.03 -8.30
N ALA A 29 -24.45 -12.33 -8.17
CA ALA A 29 -25.27 -12.92 -7.15
C ALA A 29 -24.56 -12.92 -5.77
N ARG A 30 -25.34 -12.86 -4.69
CA ARG A 30 -24.89 -12.99 -3.30
C ARG A 30 -23.80 -11.99 -2.88
N LEU A 31 -23.93 -10.73 -3.36
CA LEU A 31 -23.18 -9.63 -2.78
C LEU A 31 -23.62 -9.45 -1.32
N PHE A 32 -22.67 -9.49 -0.40
CA PHE A 32 -22.88 -9.21 1.01
C PHE A 32 -22.16 -7.90 1.39
N ILE A 33 -22.90 -6.96 1.99
CA ILE A 33 -22.35 -5.70 2.50
C ILE A 33 -22.52 -5.69 4.01
N ASP A 34 -21.40 -5.83 4.72
CA ASP A 34 -21.40 -5.85 6.19
C ASP A 34 -21.28 -4.43 6.74
N HIS A 35 -22.10 -4.10 7.72
CA HIS A 35 -22.22 -2.78 8.35
C HIS A 35 -22.56 -1.62 7.41
N GLY A 36 -22.70 -1.80 6.14
CA GLY A 36 -23.19 -0.95 5.05
C GLY A 36 -22.76 0.51 4.98
N ALA A 37 -22.47 1.18 6.07
CA ALA A 37 -22.24 2.62 6.12
C ALA A 37 -21.11 3.10 5.18
N CYS A 38 -21.36 4.20 4.46
CA CYS A 38 -20.38 4.87 3.59
C CYS A 38 -19.79 3.99 2.47
N VAL A 39 -20.48 2.94 2.05
CA VAL A 39 -20.08 2.16 0.86
C VAL A 39 -20.47 2.92 -0.40
N VAL A 40 -19.53 3.02 -1.35
CA VAL A 40 -19.74 3.69 -2.64
C VAL A 40 -19.39 2.73 -3.79
N ILE A 41 -20.34 2.45 -4.65
CA ILE A 41 -20.16 1.63 -5.85
C ILE A 41 -20.46 2.49 -7.09
N GLY A 42 -19.41 2.78 -7.85
CA GLY A 42 -19.46 3.69 -9.00
C GLY A 42 -20.14 3.10 -10.25
N GLU A 43 -20.44 3.96 -11.21
CA GLU A 43 -21.27 3.70 -12.40
C GLU A 43 -20.85 2.48 -13.23
N THR A 44 -19.57 2.32 -13.49
CA THR A 44 -19.05 1.25 -14.35
C THR A 44 -18.35 0.14 -13.54
N ALA A 45 -18.64 0.07 -12.24
CA ALA A 45 -18.16 -1.02 -11.39
C ALA A 45 -18.84 -2.34 -11.81
N GLU A 46 -18.05 -3.40 -11.77
CA GLU A 46 -18.52 -4.76 -12.00
C GLU A 46 -18.12 -5.61 -10.80
N ILE A 47 -19.06 -6.36 -10.25
CA ILE A 47 -18.86 -7.18 -9.06
C ILE A 47 -19.32 -8.59 -9.39
N GLY A 48 -18.44 -9.56 -9.16
CA GLY A 48 -18.73 -10.98 -9.35
C GLY A 48 -19.70 -11.55 -8.31
N ASN A 49 -19.72 -12.87 -8.20
CA ASN A 49 -20.57 -13.57 -7.25
C ASN A 49 -19.87 -13.76 -5.90
N ASP A 50 -20.64 -13.88 -4.83
CA ASP A 50 -20.16 -14.19 -3.48
C ASP A 50 -19.13 -13.17 -2.95
N VAL A 51 -19.27 -11.91 -3.35
CA VAL A 51 -18.37 -10.83 -2.92
C VAL A 51 -18.83 -10.27 -1.59
N THR A 52 -17.88 -10.01 -0.69
CA THR A 52 -18.12 -9.35 0.59
C THR A 52 -17.44 -7.99 0.62
N LEU A 53 -18.20 -6.96 0.92
CA LEU A 53 -17.72 -5.60 1.13
C LEU A 53 -18.01 -5.18 2.57
N TYR A 54 -17.04 -4.61 3.25
CA TYR A 54 -17.26 -3.99 4.55
C TYR A 54 -17.59 -2.50 4.41
N HIS A 55 -18.00 -1.87 5.51
CA HIS A 55 -18.31 -0.45 5.55
C HIS A 55 -17.17 0.43 5.03
N GLY A 56 -17.51 1.59 4.49
CA GLY A 56 -16.56 2.58 4.01
C GLY A 56 -15.78 2.19 2.76
N VAL A 57 -16.10 1.04 2.13
CA VAL A 57 -15.48 0.61 0.87
C VAL A 57 -15.88 1.54 -0.27
N THR A 58 -14.91 1.91 -1.11
CA THR A 58 -15.17 2.69 -2.32
C THR A 58 -14.67 1.95 -3.55
N LEU A 59 -15.57 1.66 -4.49
CA LEU A 59 -15.24 1.23 -5.84
C LEU A 59 -15.33 2.45 -6.76
N GLY A 60 -14.23 3.22 -6.82
CA GLY A 60 -14.17 4.56 -7.39
C GLY A 60 -13.51 4.63 -8.76
N GLY A 61 -13.82 5.70 -9.49
CA GLY A 61 -13.14 6.05 -10.73
C GLY A 61 -11.98 7.01 -10.50
N THR A 62 -11.01 7.01 -11.42
CA THR A 62 -9.87 7.94 -11.43
C THR A 62 -9.96 9.00 -12.53
N THR A 63 -11.02 8.99 -13.32
CA THR A 63 -11.23 9.92 -14.43
C THR A 63 -12.70 10.30 -14.60
N TRP A 64 -12.96 11.48 -15.17
CA TRP A 64 -14.28 11.95 -15.57
C TRP A 64 -14.66 11.54 -16.99
N ARG A 65 -13.76 10.91 -17.74
CA ARG A 65 -14.04 10.47 -19.12
C ARG A 65 -15.10 9.38 -19.11
N ALA A 66 -15.96 9.40 -20.12
CA ALA A 66 -16.94 8.34 -20.34
C ALA A 66 -16.23 6.98 -20.62
N GLY A 67 -16.88 5.89 -20.27
CA GLY A 67 -16.37 4.53 -20.43
C GLY A 67 -16.00 3.86 -19.09
N LYS A 68 -15.33 2.71 -19.19
CA LYS A 68 -14.88 1.94 -18.03
C LYS A 68 -13.86 2.75 -17.23
N ARG A 69 -14.22 3.12 -15.97
CA ARG A 69 -13.38 3.90 -15.07
C ARG A 69 -13.44 3.43 -13.62
N HIS A 70 -14.29 2.45 -13.33
CA HIS A 70 -14.43 1.83 -12.01
C HIS A 70 -13.94 0.38 -12.04
N PRO A 71 -13.57 -0.20 -10.89
CA PRO A 71 -12.98 -1.52 -10.83
C PRO A 71 -13.94 -2.65 -11.22
N THR A 72 -13.34 -3.79 -11.57
CA THR A 72 -14.00 -5.08 -11.72
C THR A 72 -13.52 -6.00 -10.62
N LEU A 73 -14.42 -6.51 -9.79
CA LEU A 73 -14.16 -7.54 -8.79
C LEU A 73 -14.56 -8.89 -9.32
N GLY A 74 -13.69 -9.88 -9.18
CA GLY A 74 -13.98 -11.27 -9.48
C GLY A 74 -14.93 -11.90 -8.45
N ASN A 75 -15.02 -13.21 -8.47
CA ASN A 75 -15.86 -13.97 -7.54
C ASN A 75 -15.15 -14.17 -6.19
N GLU A 76 -15.93 -14.31 -5.12
CA GLU A 76 -15.44 -14.62 -3.77
C GLU A 76 -14.40 -13.60 -3.25
N VAL A 77 -14.43 -12.36 -3.75
CA VAL A 77 -13.55 -11.29 -3.30
C VAL A 77 -14.02 -10.76 -1.95
N VAL A 78 -13.08 -10.50 -1.04
CA VAL A 78 -13.35 -9.88 0.27
C VAL A 78 -12.63 -8.54 0.33
N VAL A 79 -13.39 -7.47 0.57
CA VAL A 79 -12.85 -6.10 0.68
C VAL A 79 -13.07 -5.57 2.08
N GLY A 80 -11.97 -5.37 2.80
CA GLY A 80 -11.95 -4.91 4.19
C GLY A 80 -12.46 -3.48 4.36
N SER A 81 -12.82 -3.15 5.59
CA SER A 81 -13.42 -1.85 5.96
C SER A 81 -12.55 -0.67 5.52
N GLY A 82 -13.20 0.36 4.99
CA GLY A 82 -12.51 1.58 4.57
C GLY A 82 -11.61 1.46 3.35
N ALA A 83 -11.46 0.29 2.73
CA ALA A 83 -10.61 0.12 1.55
C ALA A 83 -11.13 0.89 0.34
N LYS A 84 -10.21 1.41 -0.46
CA LYS A 84 -10.49 2.15 -1.70
C LYS A 84 -9.88 1.40 -2.88
N ILE A 85 -10.71 1.00 -3.83
CA ILE A 85 -10.27 0.38 -5.08
C ILE A 85 -10.60 1.36 -6.19
N LEU A 86 -9.57 1.87 -6.85
CA LEU A 86 -9.70 3.04 -7.71
C LEU A 86 -9.21 2.75 -9.14
N GLY A 87 -10.01 3.18 -10.12
CA GLY A 87 -9.69 3.05 -11.53
C GLY A 87 -10.23 1.77 -12.18
N PRO A 88 -10.01 1.60 -13.49
CA PRO A 88 -10.53 0.48 -14.26
C PRO A 88 -9.67 -0.79 -14.08
N ILE A 89 -9.31 -1.09 -12.84
CA ILE A 89 -8.47 -2.23 -12.48
C ILE A 89 -9.30 -3.48 -12.22
N THR A 90 -8.67 -4.64 -12.31
CA THR A 90 -9.31 -5.93 -12.01
C THR A 90 -8.74 -6.50 -10.73
N VAL A 91 -9.62 -6.91 -9.82
CA VAL A 91 -9.32 -7.69 -8.63
C VAL A 91 -9.75 -9.12 -8.91
N GLY A 92 -8.80 -10.05 -8.97
CA GLY A 92 -9.03 -11.44 -9.34
C GLY A 92 -9.85 -12.21 -8.31
N ASP A 93 -10.37 -13.36 -8.73
CA ASP A 93 -11.19 -14.23 -7.87
C ASP A 93 -10.49 -14.57 -6.56
N ARG A 94 -11.25 -14.64 -5.46
CA ARG A 94 -10.76 -14.97 -4.12
C ARG A 94 -9.66 -14.06 -3.59
N ALA A 95 -9.46 -12.90 -4.22
CA ALA A 95 -8.53 -11.91 -3.70
C ALA A 95 -9.07 -11.26 -2.42
N ARG A 96 -8.17 -10.78 -1.60
CA ARG A 96 -8.47 -10.09 -0.35
C ARG A 96 -7.83 -8.72 -0.33
N VAL A 97 -8.61 -7.71 0.00
CA VAL A 97 -8.12 -6.36 0.21
C VAL A 97 -8.23 -6.04 1.70
N ALA A 98 -7.11 -5.73 2.31
CA ALA A 98 -7.08 -5.41 3.73
C ALA A 98 -7.80 -4.09 4.04
N ALA A 99 -8.22 -3.94 5.29
CA ALA A 99 -8.86 -2.71 5.75
C ALA A 99 -7.97 -1.48 5.48
N ASN A 100 -8.60 -0.37 5.12
CA ASN A 100 -7.96 0.92 4.80
C ASN A 100 -6.89 0.88 3.71
N SER A 101 -6.83 -0.16 2.89
CA SER A 101 -5.91 -0.22 1.76
C SER A 101 -6.41 0.61 0.59
N VAL A 102 -5.47 1.22 -0.16
CA VAL A 102 -5.76 1.96 -1.39
C VAL A 102 -5.18 1.22 -2.58
N VAL A 103 -6.02 0.55 -3.36
CA VAL A 103 -5.64 -0.30 -4.49
C VAL A 103 -5.83 0.47 -5.78
N ILE A 104 -4.74 0.64 -6.52
CA ILE A 104 -4.68 1.37 -7.79
C ILE A 104 -4.08 0.53 -8.92
N GLU A 105 -3.66 -0.70 -8.61
CA GLU A 105 -3.08 -1.64 -9.55
C GLU A 105 -3.88 -2.95 -9.57
N PRO A 106 -3.89 -3.71 -10.67
CA PRO A 106 -4.57 -5.01 -10.74
C PRO A 106 -4.08 -5.98 -9.66
N VAL A 107 -5.01 -6.76 -9.12
CA VAL A 107 -4.75 -7.74 -8.06
C VAL A 107 -4.92 -9.14 -8.61
N PRO A 108 -3.90 -10.01 -8.54
CA PRO A 108 -4.01 -11.41 -8.96
C PRO A 108 -5.05 -12.19 -8.15
N ALA A 109 -5.60 -13.25 -8.75
CA ALA A 109 -6.51 -14.16 -8.06
C ALA A 109 -5.85 -14.79 -6.82
N GLY A 110 -6.59 -14.89 -5.72
CA GLY A 110 -6.14 -15.44 -4.45
C GLY A 110 -5.09 -14.59 -3.71
N ALA A 111 -4.75 -13.42 -4.22
CA ALA A 111 -3.77 -12.55 -3.59
C ALA A 111 -4.37 -11.74 -2.44
N THR A 112 -3.54 -11.39 -1.47
CA THR A 112 -3.87 -10.43 -0.40
C THR A 112 -3.12 -9.14 -0.63
N VAL A 113 -3.85 -8.01 -0.60
CA VAL A 113 -3.30 -6.65 -0.77
C VAL A 113 -3.45 -5.86 0.51
N VAL A 114 -2.39 -5.14 0.89
CA VAL A 114 -2.31 -4.35 2.13
C VAL A 114 -1.63 -3.01 1.87
N GLY A 115 -2.10 -1.96 2.52
CA GLY A 115 -1.40 -0.68 2.66
C GLY A 115 -1.81 0.40 1.67
N ILE A 116 -1.11 1.53 1.73
CA ILE A 116 -1.30 2.73 0.91
C ILE A 116 0.07 3.17 0.36
N PRO A 117 0.33 2.99 -0.95
CA PRO A 117 -0.48 2.25 -1.92
C PRO A 117 -0.53 0.75 -1.60
N GLY A 118 -1.61 0.08 -2.03
CA GLY A 118 -1.83 -1.34 -1.82
C GLY A 118 -0.77 -2.20 -2.49
N ARG A 119 -0.13 -3.09 -1.71
CA ARG A 119 0.89 -4.03 -2.22
C ARG A 119 0.44 -5.46 -1.98
N VAL A 120 0.71 -6.32 -2.95
CA VAL A 120 0.48 -7.77 -2.81
C VAL A 120 1.49 -8.33 -1.81
N VAL A 121 0.99 -8.88 -0.70
CA VAL A 121 1.83 -9.39 0.40
C VAL A 121 1.82 -10.90 0.53
N ALA A 122 0.76 -11.56 0.03
CA ALA A 122 0.66 -13.00 0.01
C ALA A 122 -0.24 -13.45 -1.13
N THR A 123 0.13 -14.54 -1.78
CA THR A 123 -0.76 -15.29 -2.66
C THR A 123 -1.08 -16.60 -1.94
N ARG A 124 -2.27 -16.68 -1.34
CA ARG A 124 -2.67 -17.87 -0.59
C ARG A 124 -3.17 -18.94 -1.57
N ARG A 125 -2.51 -20.08 -1.61
CA ARG A 125 -3.11 -21.33 -2.13
C ARG A 125 -4.12 -21.84 -1.09
N THR A 126 -5.34 -21.36 -1.15
CA THR A 126 -6.41 -21.92 -0.31
C THR A 126 -7.07 -23.08 -1.01
N THR A 127 -6.98 -24.23 -0.39
CA THR A 127 -7.66 -25.49 -0.78
C THR A 127 -8.97 -25.72 0.00
N THR A 128 -9.43 -24.78 0.80
CA THR A 128 -10.65 -24.92 1.62
C THR A 128 -11.72 -23.89 1.20
N HIS A 129 -12.85 -24.40 0.76
CA HIS A 129 -14.09 -23.64 0.64
C HIS A 129 -14.55 -23.22 2.04
N GLY A 130 -14.47 -21.96 2.38
CA GLY A 130 -14.93 -21.42 3.63
C GLY A 130 -14.71 -19.90 3.72
N PHE A 131 -15.66 -19.20 4.32
CA PHE A 131 -15.55 -17.79 4.68
C PHE A 131 -14.44 -17.62 5.73
N ASP A 132 -13.27 -17.18 5.32
CA ASP A 132 -12.18 -16.89 6.24
C ASP A 132 -12.16 -15.39 6.55
N LEU A 133 -12.62 -15.01 7.72
CA LEU A 133 -12.66 -13.64 8.23
C LEU A 133 -11.44 -13.29 9.09
N SER A 134 -10.35 -14.05 8.99
CA SER A 134 -9.15 -13.86 9.80
C SER A 134 -8.36 -12.61 9.40
N HIS A 135 -8.95 -11.43 9.56
CA HIS A 135 -8.32 -10.15 9.25
C HIS A 135 -7.08 -9.85 10.11
N HIS A 136 -6.99 -10.45 11.30
CA HIS A 136 -5.87 -10.27 12.23
C HIS A 136 -4.57 -10.99 11.80
N LEU A 137 -4.65 -11.89 10.81
CA LEU A 137 -3.50 -12.64 10.28
C LEU A 137 -2.89 -11.98 9.04
N ILE A 138 -3.23 -10.72 8.75
CA ILE A 138 -2.66 -9.99 7.63
C ILE A 138 -1.20 -9.67 7.95
N PRO A 139 -0.23 -10.11 7.12
CA PRO A 139 1.17 -9.81 7.34
C PRO A 139 1.44 -8.30 7.23
N ASP A 140 2.25 -7.77 8.13
CA ASP A 140 2.75 -6.41 8.04
C ASP A 140 4.12 -6.39 7.33
N PRO A 141 4.17 -6.13 6.02
CA PRO A 141 5.42 -6.09 5.27
C PRO A 141 6.24 -4.84 5.57
N VAL A 142 5.58 -3.74 5.95
CA VAL A 142 6.24 -2.46 6.24
C VAL A 142 6.96 -2.54 7.57
N GLY A 143 6.31 -3.04 8.61
CA GLY A 143 6.93 -3.25 9.92
C GLY A 143 8.13 -4.19 9.84
N LYS A 144 8.03 -5.30 9.08
CA LYS A 144 9.17 -6.21 8.85
C LYS A 144 10.32 -5.55 8.11
N ALA A 145 10.05 -4.74 7.08
CA ALA A 145 11.09 -4.02 6.35
C ALA A 145 11.77 -2.98 7.24
N ILE A 146 11.02 -2.25 8.06
CA ILE A 146 11.54 -1.28 9.02
C ILE A 146 12.42 -1.98 10.06
N ALA A 147 11.95 -3.09 10.64
CA ALA A 147 12.75 -3.86 11.61
C ALA A 147 14.08 -4.31 11.00
N CYS A 148 14.06 -4.87 9.79
CA CYS A 148 15.28 -5.27 9.08
C CYS A 148 16.23 -4.10 8.81
N LEU A 149 15.71 -2.93 8.45
CA LEU A 149 16.52 -1.73 8.24
C LEU A 149 17.13 -1.22 9.55
N LEU A 150 16.38 -1.21 10.64
CA LEU A 150 16.88 -0.83 11.96
C LEU A 150 18.01 -1.78 12.43
N ASP A 151 17.83 -3.09 12.24
CA ASP A 151 18.89 -4.08 12.54
C ASP A 151 20.14 -3.83 11.70
N ARG A 152 19.96 -3.47 10.41
CA ARG A 152 21.09 -3.16 9.52
C ARG A 152 21.81 -1.87 9.93
N VAL A 153 21.07 -0.83 10.31
CA VAL A 153 21.66 0.41 10.84
C VAL A 153 22.48 0.11 12.09
N ALA A 154 21.91 -0.59 13.07
CA ALA A 154 22.62 -0.96 14.29
C ALA A 154 23.86 -1.83 14.02
N GLN A 155 23.83 -2.67 12.99
CA GLN A 155 25.01 -3.43 12.56
C GLN A 155 26.11 -2.53 11.99
N LEU A 156 25.72 -1.57 11.12
CA LEU A 156 26.68 -0.63 10.52
C LEU A 156 27.28 0.31 11.57
N GLU A 157 26.50 0.77 12.54
CA GLU A 157 27.02 1.57 13.66
C GLU A 157 28.04 0.82 14.48
N ARG A 158 27.81 -0.47 14.78
CA ARG A 158 28.81 -1.32 15.47
C ARG A 158 30.08 -1.50 14.64
N GLN A 159 29.95 -1.66 13.31
CA GLN A 159 31.11 -1.78 12.43
C GLN A 159 31.92 -0.47 12.40
N LEU A 160 31.25 0.68 12.32
CA LEU A 160 31.90 1.99 12.36
C LEU A 160 32.62 2.23 13.69
N ALA A 161 31.97 1.93 14.80
CA ALA A 161 32.62 2.05 16.13
C ALA A 161 33.87 1.18 16.25
N HIS A 162 33.82 -0.05 15.70
CA HIS A 162 34.97 -0.94 15.66
C HIS A 162 36.12 -0.35 14.82
N VAL A 163 35.87 0.15 13.64
CA VAL A 163 36.87 0.77 12.75
C VAL A 163 37.44 2.03 13.38
N GLN A 164 36.63 2.88 14.00
CA GLN A 164 37.09 4.08 14.70
C GLN A 164 37.94 3.73 15.94
N GLY A 165 37.53 2.71 16.71
CA GLY A 165 38.28 2.22 17.86
C GLY A 165 39.63 1.65 17.45
N THR A 166 39.73 0.95 16.32
CA THR A 166 41.01 0.45 15.79
C THR A 166 41.85 1.59 15.22
N ALA A 167 41.27 2.61 14.62
CA ALA A 167 42.00 3.78 14.12
C ALA A 167 42.59 4.60 15.26
N THR A 168 41.85 4.81 16.35
CA THR A 168 42.37 5.51 17.54
C THR A 168 43.45 4.72 18.27
N ALA A 169 43.31 3.38 18.35
CA ALA A 169 44.33 2.52 18.90
C ALA A 169 45.62 2.52 18.05
N GLY A 170 45.49 2.54 16.70
CA GLY A 170 46.61 2.66 15.79
C GLY A 170 47.32 4.02 15.86
N ALA A 171 46.57 5.12 16.02
CA ALA A 171 47.10 6.46 16.20
C ALA A 171 47.85 6.61 17.55
N ALA A 172 47.28 6.03 18.63
CA ALA A 172 47.92 6.02 19.92
C ALA A 172 49.22 5.19 19.93
N ALA A 173 49.24 4.05 19.23
CA ALA A 173 50.46 3.22 19.09
C ALA A 173 51.52 3.93 18.23
N HIS A 174 51.11 4.72 17.22
CA HIS A 174 52.04 5.49 16.39
C HIS A 174 52.65 6.69 17.14
N SER A 175 51.87 7.35 18.00
CA SER A 175 52.37 8.45 18.82
C SER A 175 53.34 7.99 19.91
N ALA A 176 53.20 6.75 20.43
CA ALA A 176 54.10 6.16 21.40
C ALA A 176 55.46 5.71 20.80
N ALA A 177 55.50 5.46 19.47
CA ALA A 177 56.71 5.07 18.75
C ALA A 177 57.50 6.24 18.15
N CYS A 178 56.91 7.42 17.99
CA CYS A 178 57.55 8.65 17.52
C CYS A 178 57.81 9.62 18.66
N GLY A 179 58.83 9.35 19.43
CA GLY A 179 59.44 10.34 20.31
C GLY A 179 60.19 11.38 19.48
N GLY A 180 59.56 12.51 19.15
CA GLY A 180 60.22 13.67 18.58
C GLY A 180 59.94 13.91 17.08
N CYS A 181 58.78 14.41 16.76
CA CYS A 181 58.53 15.20 15.57
C CYS A 181 57.51 16.26 15.94
N ASP A 182 58.01 17.44 16.27
CA ASP A 182 57.22 18.66 16.39
C ASP A 182 56.76 19.09 15.00
N ASP A 183 55.46 19.49 14.92
CA ASP A 183 54.86 20.38 13.93
C ASP A 183 54.94 20.02 12.45
N GLN A 184 54.27 18.96 12.00
CA GLN A 184 53.75 18.91 10.60
C GLN A 184 52.76 17.74 10.34
N CYS A 185 51.76 17.55 11.17
CA CYS A 185 50.60 16.73 10.79
C CYS A 185 49.36 17.64 10.66
N ALA A 186 49.23 18.31 9.51
CA ALA A 186 48.02 19.01 9.17
C ALA A 186 46.91 17.98 8.87
N GLU A 187 45.82 18.05 9.62
CA GLU A 187 44.60 17.27 9.33
C GLU A 187 44.07 17.64 7.93
N PRO A 188 43.65 16.68 7.10
CA PRO A 188 42.94 16.98 5.88
C PRO A 188 41.55 17.50 6.24
N THR A 189 41.34 18.81 6.12
CA THR A 189 40.03 19.44 6.24
C THR A 189 39.15 18.95 5.08
N PHE A 190 38.17 18.14 5.41
CA PHE A 190 37.14 17.72 4.45
C PHE A 190 36.22 18.90 4.19
N ASP A 191 36.39 19.59 3.04
CA ASP A 191 35.54 20.69 2.58
C ASP A 191 34.15 20.17 2.21
N ARG A 192 33.16 20.49 3.04
CA ARG A 192 31.75 20.16 2.90
C ARG A 192 30.99 21.02 1.86
N SER A 193 31.66 21.91 1.16
CA SER A 193 31.02 22.92 0.31
C SER A 193 30.94 22.61 -1.19
N ARG A 194 31.29 21.37 -1.62
CA ARG A 194 31.42 21.08 -3.06
C ARG A 194 30.56 19.93 -3.59
N SER A 195 29.31 19.79 -3.14
CA SER A 195 28.36 18.88 -3.79
C SER A 195 26.93 19.39 -3.80
N LEU A 196 26.72 20.63 -4.17
CA LEU A 196 25.41 21.12 -4.62
C LEU A 196 25.67 22.07 -5.77
N LEU A 197 25.25 21.68 -6.95
CA LEU A 197 25.04 22.43 -8.19
C LEU A 197 25.74 21.80 -9.39
N THR A 198 25.03 20.95 -10.11
CA THR A 198 24.91 20.99 -11.58
C THR A 198 23.72 20.15 -12.01
N THR A 199 22.56 20.76 -12.07
CA THR A 199 21.53 20.38 -13.05
C THR A 199 21.55 21.47 -14.09
N SER A 200 22.17 21.22 -15.22
CA SER A 200 21.96 22.00 -16.45
C SER A 200 20.97 21.27 -17.35
N THR A 201 19.88 21.96 -17.57
CA THR A 201 19.00 22.00 -18.74
C THR A 201 19.73 21.72 -20.05
N GLU A 202 19.10 20.91 -20.92
CA GLU A 202 19.05 21.01 -22.41
C GLU A 202 18.33 19.74 -22.91
N GLU A 203 17.32 19.87 -23.54
CA GLU A 203 16.44 19.99 -24.72
C GLU A 203 15.15 19.21 -24.57
#